data_37a307c0215861bcbc1479ccfb2ffa18
#
_entry.id   37a307c0215861bcbc1479ccfb2ffa18
#
_cell.length_a   1.000
_cell.length_b   1.000
_cell.length_c   1.000
_cell.angle_alpha   90.00
_cell.angle_beta   90.00
_cell.angle_gamma   90.00
#
_symmetry.space_group_name_H-M   'P 1'
#
loop_
_entity.id
_entity.type
_entity.pdbx_description
1 polymer ?
#
loop_
_entity_poly.entity_id
_entity_poly.type
_entity_poly.pdbx_seq_one_letter_code
_entity_poly.pdbx_strand_id
1 'polypeptide(L)'
;MPSRPGAEQGREGRGAAGAGAADSPDPRAGAPVEPPALPVTWQQHDLLLDSFGHRGTGRHVEQVSWRWRGPLDAERFTASWQSVVDRETVLRAAFAWDPEPHVVLHERAAAEVVCHPAGSVGWDELVERERLRGFDLRRPGPLRITLLEEPPGGAGEPAGAGSAGGPGPSAGADADADEAVTRVLLTFHHGLLDAWSVFVLIDEFYRAYLAGGALPGGERRPDVRDWSRWLSRQDPGVAREFWTRTVPAGTPAVLPAAPGPDTLESGCGRAEARLTPAEADRLHRWAAAQALPDSSALQAVWALLLHRATGASGPAQVGFGVTVSGRGITLDGVERLPGPLRNCLPMSVRVDPGQRFLRLLTGLRDRALDMAAYEWVSAGQIHEWTGRATCGGRLLESLVAVERAPRRPTEAHTAGGVRVDPPRASGVHTEFPVALFAHCEPDGGLTLSALHDRARISAADARRLVGHCVRLLTALPRTDERTTVAEVLAVLAGQALPRIAVRRRPEPAARPRLHSIGGRAAVEPVTSRS
;
A
#
# COMPACT_ATOMS: atom_id res chain seq x y z
N MET A 1 -45.29 -2.39 -57.72
CA MET A 1 -45.87 -3.09 -58.89
C MET A 1 -45.54 -2.30 -60.16
N PRO A 2 -45.30 -2.91 -61.29
CA PRO A 2 -44.82 -4.23 -61.62
C PRO A 2 -43.49 -4.14 -62.41
N SER A 3 -42.72 -5.05 -62.87
CA SER A 3 -42.88 -6.43 -63.28
C SER A 3 -41.48 -7.05 -63.54
N ARG A 4 -41.36 -8.32 -63.28
CA ARG A 4 -40.42 -9.27 -63.96
C ARG A 4 -40.92 -9.54 -65.40
N PRO A 5 -40.23 -10.27 -66.31
CA PRO A 5 -39.41 -11.49 -66.13
C PRO A 5 -38.27 -11.65 -67.19
N GLY A 6 -37.47 -12.64 -67.11
CA GLY A 6 -37.42 -13.93 -67.79
C GLY A 6 -35.95 -14.32 -68.02
N ALA A 7 -35.45 -15.48 -67.59
CA ALA A 7 -35.37 -16.79 -68.26
C ALA A 7 -34.43 -16.81 -69.53
N GLU A 8 -33.50 -17.68 -69.77
CA GLU A 8 -33.32 -19.13 -69.63
C GLU A 8 -31.99 -19.58 -70.23
N GLN A 9 -31.47 -20.72 -69.75
CA GLN A 9 -30.80 -21.81 -70.51
C GLN A 9 -29.40 -21.58 -71.13
N GLY A 10 -28.39 -22.37 -70.99
CA GLY A 10 -28.28 -23.77 -70.66
C GLY A 10 -26.99 -24.33 -71.37
N ARG A 11 -26.48 -25.46 -70.89
CA ARG A 11 -25.61 -26.47 -71.47
C ARG A 11 -24.13 -26.57 -71.14
N GLU A 12 -23.86 -27.55 -70.31
CA GLU A 12 -23.01 -28.75 -70.49
C GLU A 12 -21.66 -28.63 -71.25
N GLY A 13 -20.62 -29.13 -70.56
CA GLY A 13 -19.43 -29.59 -71.22
C GLY A 13 -18.23 -29.91 -70.32
N ARG A 14 -18.22 -31.13 -69.82
CA ARG A 14 -17.09 -32.06 -69.56
C ARG A 14 -15.65 -31.54 -69.54
N GLY A 15 -14.96 -31.78 -68.35
CA GLY A 15 -13.82 -32.72 -68.34
C GLY A 15 -12.43 -32.12 -68.38
N ALA A 16 -11.69 -32.30 -67.33
CA ALA A 16 -10.42 -33.01 -67.29
C ALA A 16 -9.54 -32.54 -66.05
N ALA A 17 -8.90 -33.51 -65.51
CA ALA A 17 -7.97 -33.45 -64.36
C ALA A 17 -6.77 -32.52 -64.59
N GLY A 18 -6.28 -31.93 -63.48
CA GLY A 18 -4.98 -31.28 -63.52
C GLY A 18 -4.56 -30.68 -62.14
N ALA A 19 -3.69 -31.41 -61.49
CA ALA A 19 -2.60 -30.95 -60.64
C ALA A 19 -2.88 -29.97 -59.49
N GLY A 20 -2.51 -30.42 -58.29
CA GLY A 20 -2.48 -29.66 -57.05
C GLY A 20 -1.68 -28.37 -57.16
N ALA A 21 -2.34 -27.29 -56.81
CA ALA A 21 -1.68 -26.06 -56.43
C ALA A 21 -1.52 -26.07 -54.90
N ALA A 22 -0.29 -26.01 -54.44
CA ALA A 22 0.06 -25.80 -53.05
C ALA A 22 -0.59 -24.50 -52.55
N ASP A 23 -1.33 -24.62 -51.51
CA ASP A 23 -1.97 -23.53 -50.78
C ASP A 23 -0.85 -22.62 -50.23
N SER A 24 -0.65 -21.50 -50.90
CA SER A 24 0.25 -20.45 -50.40
C SER A 24 -0.44 -19.79 -49.20
N PRO A 25 0.22 -19.66 -48.05
CA PRO A 25 -0.38 -19.00 -46.88
C PRO A 25 -0.73 -17.56 -47.25
N ASP A 26 -1.96 -17.17 -46.92
CA ASP A 26 -2.49 -15.81 -47.09
C ASP A 26 -1.56 -14.82 -46.37
N PRO A 27 -0.91 -13.86 -47.06
CA PRO A 27 -0.04 -12.86 -46.45
C PRO A 27 -0.78 -11.86 -45.56
N ARG A 28 -2.08 -12.07 -45.28
CA ARG A 28 -2.93 -11.29 -44.40
C ARG A 28 -3.27 -11.99 -43.07
N ALA A 29 -2.66 -13.12 -42.77
CA ALA A 29 -2.68 -13.63 -41.40
C ALA A 29 -1.98 -12.59 -40.54
N GLY A 30 -2.78 -11.74 -39.89
CA GLY A 30 -2.30 -10.61 -39.09
C GLY A 30 -1.26 -11.08 -38.10
N ALA A 31 -0.13 -10.38 -38.04
CA ALA A 31 0.83 -10.53 -36.98
C ALA A 31 0.06 -10.53 -35.63
N PRO A 32 0.44 -11.38 -34.67
CA PRO A 32 -0.21 -11.38 -33.36
C PRO A 32 -0.22 -9.95 -32.84
N VAL A 33 -1.42 -9.41 -32.61
CA VAL A 33 -1.58 -8.07 -32.05
C VAL A 33 -0.92 -8.13 -30.69
N GLU A 34 0.25 -7.53 -30.55
CA GLU A 34 0.92 -7.40 -29.27
C GLU A 34 -0.05 -6.74 -28.29
N PRO A 35 -0.21 -7.31 -27.08
CA PRO A 35 -1.07 -6.72 -26.07
C PRO A 35 -0.63 -5.28 -25.80
N PRO A 36 -1.56 -4.33 -25.59
CA PRO A 36 -1.23 -2.94 -25.43
C PRO A 36 -0.28 -2.75 -24.24
N ALA A 37 0.93 -2.34 -24.52
CA ALA A 37 1.94 -2.00 -23.52
C ALA A 37 1.57 -0.66 -22.85
N LEU A 38 1.58 -0.63 -21.51
CA LEU A 38 1.39 0.60 -20.76
C LEU A 38 2.74 1.07 -20.21
N PRO A 39 3.03 2.37 -20.21
CA PRO A 39 4.27 2.88 -19.63
C PRO A 39 4.31 2.57 -18.13
N VAL A 40 5.47 2.19 -17.63
CA VAL A 40 5.73 2.10 -16.19
C VAL A 40 5.73 3.49 -15.61
N THR A 41 5.01 3.70 -14.51
CA THR A 41 5.07 4.96 -13.79
C THR A 41 6.40 5.11 -13.06
N TRP A 42 6.80 6.34 -12.76
CA TRP A 42 8.03 6.59 -11.99
C TRP A 42 8.03 5.90 -10.63
N GLN A 43 6.88 5.81 -9.98
CA GLN A 43 6.73 5.09 -8.72
C GLN A 43 6.96 3.58 -8.90
N GLN A 44 6.38 2.98 -9.93
CA GLN A 44 6.62 1.57 -10.27
C GLN A 44 8.07 1.33 -10.63
N HIS A 45 8.69 2.24 -11.39
CA HIS A 45 10.11 2.14 -11.77
C HIS A 45 11.02 2.07 -10.54
N ASP A 46 10.83 2.96 -9.56
CA ASP A 46 11.61 2.96 -8.32
C ASP A 46 11.42 1.65 -7.52
N LEU A 47 10.18 1.16 -7.41
CA LEU A 47 9.86 -0.12 -6.76
C LEU A 47 10.47 -1.32 -7.47
N LEU A 48 10.47 -1.33 -8.81
CA LEU A 48 11.06 -2.40 -9.61
C LEU A 48 12.56 -2.47 -9.43
N LEU A 49 13.26 -1.32 -9.51
CA LEU A 49 14.69 -1.25 -9.31
C LEU A 49 15.11 -1.77 -7.92
N ASP A 50 14.37 -1.36 -6.88
CA ASP A 50 14.66 -1.83 -5.53
C ASP A 50 14.35 -3.33 -5.36
N SER A 51 13.25 -3.84 -5.95
CA SER A 51 12.90 -5.26 -5.94
C SER A 51 13.96 -6.14 -6.60
N PHE A 52 14.53 -5.69 -7.72
CA PHE A 52 15.61 -6.42 -8.40
C PHE A 52 16.91 -6.42 -7.65
N GLY A 53 17.24 -5.32 -6.96
CA GLY A 53 18.42 -5.22 -6.12
C GLY A 53 18.35 -6.09 -4.86
N HIS A 54 17.15 -6.51 -4.43
CA HIS A 54 16.90 -7.20 -3.17
C HIS A 54 16.06 -8.48 -3.33
N ARG A 55 16.35 -9.27 -4.35
CA ARG A 55 15.64 -10.55 -4.59
C ARG A 55 15.71 -11.49 -3.40
N GLY A 56 14.62 -12.20 -3.11
CA GLY A 56 14.55 -13.17 -2.02
C GLY A 56 14.48 -12.57 -0.62
N THR A 57 14.41 -11.25 -0.49
CA THR A 57 14.31 -10.57 0.81
C THR A 57 12.86 -10.29 1.21
N GLY A 58 11.89 -10.51 0.31
CA GLY A 58 10.48 -10.17 0.50
C GLY A 58 10.21 -8.66 0.52
N ARG A 59 11.12 -7.83 0.00
CA ARG A 59 10.87 -6.39 -0.18
C ARG A 59 9.73 -6.16 -1.16
N HIS A 60 8.88 -5.17 -0.86
CA HIS A 60 7.67 -4.83 -1.63
C HIS A 60 6.65 -5.97 -1.75
N VAL A 61 6.82 -7.04 -0.96
CA VAL A 61 5.83 -8.08 -0.78
C VAL A 61 5.04 -7.77 0.47
N GLU A 62 3.76 -7.46 0.29
CA GLU A 62 2.84 -7.15 1.37
C GLU A 62 1.86 -8.29 1.59
N GLN A 63 1.34 -8.38 2.80
CA GLN A 63 0.47 -9.47 3.20
C GLN A 63 -0.69 -8.96 4.04
N VAL A 64 -1.87 -9.51 3.79
CA VAL A 64 -3.09 -9.29 4.56
C VAL A 64 -3.67 -10.64 4.95
N SER A 65 -4.10 -10.79 6.20
CA SER A 65 -4.68 -12.05 6.68
C SER A 65 -5.95 -11.83 7.48
N TRP A 66 -6.80 -12.86 7.47
CA TRP A 66 -8.01 -12.91 8.28
C TRP A 66 -8.40 -14.35 8.57
N ARG A 67 -9.34 -14.56 9.47
CA ARG A 67 -9.93 -15.88 9.75
C ARG A 67 -11.28 -15.99 9.07
N TRP A 68 -11.49 -17.12 8.45
CA TRP A 68 -12.77 -17.60 7.96
C TRP A 68 -13.32 -18.61 8.96
N ARG A 69 -14.52 -18.37 9.46
CA ARG A 69 -15.18 -19.20 10.47
C ARG A 69 -16.27 -20.04 9.84
N GLY A 70 -16.31 -21.34 10.18
CA GLY A 70 -17.20 -22.32 9.58
C GLY A 70 -16.63 -23.00 8.34
N PRO A 71 -17.43 -23.88 7.71
CA PRO A 71 -16.96 -24.66 6.56
C PRO A 71 -16.65 -23.74 5.39
N LEU A 72 -15.48 -23.96 4.76
CA LEU A 72 -15.05 -23.25 3.57
C LEU A 72 -15.18 -24.17 2.36
N ASP A 73 -15.98 -23.77 1.38
CA ASP A 73 -16.07 -24.42 0.09
C ASP A 73 -14.88 -23.98 -0.78
N ALA A 74 -13.84 -24.83 -0.86
CA ALA A 74 -12.59 -24.51 -1.53
C ALA A 74 -12.74 -24.37 -3.05
N GLU A 75 -13.66 -25.10 -3.68
CA GLU A 75 -13.91 -24.99 -5.12
C GLU A 75 -14.57 -23.63 -5.43
N ARG A 76 -15.62 -23.30 -4.70
CA ARG A 76 -16.30 -22.02 -4.81
C ARG A 76 -15.38 -20.85 -4.46
N PHE A 77 -14.53 -21.01 -3.45
CA PHE A 77 -13.52 -20.03 -3.05
C PHE A 77 -12.55 -19.75 -4.21
N THR A 78 -12.01 -20.80 -4.82
CA THR A 78 -11.08 -20.70 -5.96
C THR A 78 -11.77 -20.11 -7.19
N ALA A 79 -12.99 -20.56 -7.51
CA ALA A 79 -13.77 -20.01 -8.62
C ALA A 79 -14.07 -18.51 -8.43
N SER A 80 -14.36 -18.09 -7.20
CA SER A 80 -14.60 -16.69 -6.88
C SER A 80 -13.37 -15.82 -7.11
N TRP A 81 -12.19 -16.26 -6.67
CA TRP A 81 -10.93 -15.56 -6.96
C TRP A 81 -10.58 -15.57 -8.44
N GLN A 82 -10.83 -16.67 -9.16
CA GLN A 82 -10.66 -16.70 -10.60
C GLN A 82 -11.54 -15.67 -11.30
N SER A 83 -12.80 -15.52 -10.87
CA SER A 83 -13.71 -14.51 -11.41
C SER A 83 -13.22 -13.08 -11.16
N VAL A 84 -12.58 -12.82 -10.01
CA VAL A 84 -11.93 -11.53 -9.72
C VAL A 84 -10.71 -11.31 -10.63
N VAL A 85 -9.87 -12.33 -10.82
CA VAL A 85 -8.70 -12.27 -11.74
C VAL A 85 -9.12 -12.00 -13.17
N ASP A 86 -10.19 -12.66 -13.62
CA ASP A 86 -10.71 -12.49 -14.99
C ASP A 86 -11.27 -11.08 -15.22
N ARG A 87 -11.81 -10.47 -14.16
CA ARG A 87 -12.38 -9.13 -14.22
C ARG A 87 -11.33 -8.04 -14.14
N GLU A 88 -10.43 -8.13 -13.16
CA GLU A 88 -9.51 -7.06 -12.82
C GLU A 88 -8.21 -7.16 -13.64
N THR A 89 -8.01 -6.20 -14.56
CA THR A 89 -6.87 -6.23 -15.51
C THR A 89 -5.52 -6.17 -14.82
N VAL A 90 -5.41 -5.48 -13.67
CA VAL A 90 -4.16 -5.39 -12.90
C VAL A 90 -3.70 -6.75 -12.38
N LEU A 91 -4.61 -7.69 -12.10
CA LEU A 91 -4.27 -9.05 -11.68
C LEU A 91 -3.73 -9.92 -12.83
N ARG A 92 -3.86 -9.44 -14.06
CA ARG A 92 -3.31 -10.07 -15.27
C ARG A 92 -2.15 -9.27 -15.85
N ALA A 93 -1.63 -8.29 -15.08
CA ALA A 93 -0.50 -7.48 -15.46
C ALA A 93 0.83 -8.16 -15.12
N ALA A 94 1.82 -7.93 -15.98
CA ALA A 94 3.22 -8.29 -15.79
C ALA A 94 4.11 -7.16 -16.29
N PHE A 95 5.40 -7.19 -15.93
CA PHE A 95 6.38 -6.23 -16.44
C PHE A 95 7.25 -6.86 -17.52
N ALA A 96 7.50 -6.12 -18.59
CA ALA A 96 8.48 -6.42 -19.62
C ALA A 96 9.53 -5.30 -19.69
N TRP A 97 10.70 -5.62 -20.26
CA TRP A 97 11.88 -4.74 -20.26
C TRP A 97 12.50 -4.50 -21.62
N ASP A 98 11.85 -4.89 -22.70
CA ASP A 98 12.37 -4.72 -24.05
C ASP A 98 11.41 -3.88 -24.90
N PRO A 99 11.84 -2.75 -25.46
CA PRO A 99 13.14 -2.07 -25.28
C PRO A 99 13.27 -1.28 -23.99
N GLU A 100 12.15 -0.88 -23.37
CA GLU A 100 12.06 -0.13 -22.12
C GLU A 100 11.07 -0.78 -21.15
N PRO A 101 11.18 -0.51 -19.84
CA PRO A 101 10.25 -1.05 -18.87
C PRO A 101 8.80 -0.64 -19.18
N HIS A 102 7.93 -1.62 -19.33
CA HIS A 102 6.50 -1.39 -19.55
C HIS A 102 5.64 -2.48 -18.89
N VAL A 103 4.37 -2.18 -18.71
CA VAL A 103 3.37 -3.12 -18.19
C VAL A 103 2.65 -3.79 -19.36
N VAL A 104 2.65 -5.12 -19.36
CA VAL A 104 1.91 -5.96 -20.32
C VAL A 104 0.66 -6.48 -19.63
N LEU A 105 -0.50 -6.31 -20.27
CA LEU A 105 -1.77 -6.83 -19.78
C LEU A 105 -2.12 -8.11 -20.52
N HIS A 106 -2.04 -9.24 -19.83
CA HIS A 106 -2.38 -10.55 -20.41
C HIS A 106 -3.90 -10.72 -20.50
N GLU A 107 -4.36 -11.48 -21.47
CA GLU A 107 -5.78 -11.78 -21.63
C GLU A 107 -6.30 -12.68 -20.49
N ARG A 108 -5.46 -13.60 -20.03
CA ARG A 108 -5.78 -14.58 -19.00
C ARG A 108 -4.67 -14.70 -17.98
N ALA A 109 -5.04 -14.99 -16.74
CA ALA A 109 -4.16 -15.43 -15.68
C ALA A 109 -4.94 -16.38 -14.75
N ALA A 110 -4.25 -17.32 -14.14
CA ALA A 110 -4.86 -18.19 -13.14
C ALA A 110 -4.76 -17.57 -11.74
N ALA A 111 -5.83 -17.68 -10.95
CA ALA A 111 -5.78 -17.39 -9.53
C ALA A 111 -4.92 -18.45 -8.84
N GLU A 112 -3.88 -18.03 -8.12
CA GLU A 112 -3.05 -18.96 -7.34
C GLU A 112 -3.63 -19.10 -5.93
N VAL A 113 -4.37 -20.20 -5.68
CA VAL A 113 -4.94 -20.56 -4.38
C VAL A 113 -4.29 -21.85 -3.90
N VAL A 114 -3.66 -21.80 -2.72
CA VAL A 114 -2.94 -22.95 -2.12
C VAL A 114 -3.55 -23.26 -0.77
N CYS A 115 -3.92 -24.54 -0.55
CA CYS A 115 -4.49 -25.02 0.69
C CYS A 115 -3.47 -25.85 1.47
N HIS A 116 -3.36 -25.58 2.77
CA HIS A 116 -2.55 -26.32 3.73
C HIS A 116 -3.45 -26.96 4.78
N PRO A 117 -3.33 -28.28 4.99
CA PRO A 117 -4.05 -28.97 6.08
C PRO A 117 -3.61 -28.45 7.46
N ALA A 118 -4.48 -28.65 8.44
CA ALA A 118 -4.19 -28.32 9.83
C ALA A 118 -2.90 -29.02 10.32
N GLY A 119 -2.03 -28.25 11.00
CA GLY A 119 -0.78 -28.74 11.55
C GLY A 119 0.33 -29.05 10.55
N SER A 120 0.13 -28.84 9.25
CA SER A 120 1.17 -29.08 8.22
C SER A 120 2.31 -28.04 8.26
N VAL A 121 2.04 -26.84 8.75
CA VAL A 121 3.00 -25.73 8.87
C VAL A 121 2.55 -24.77 9.97
N GLY A 122 3.52 -24.11 10.64
CA GLY A 122 3.24 -23.03 11.58
C GLY A 122 2.80 -21.76 10.85
N TRP A 123 1.90 -20.97 11.46
CA TRP A 123 1.39 -19.76 10.84
C TRP A 123 2.50 -18.74 10.51
N ASP A 124 3.36 -18.44 11.48
CA ASP A 124 4.42 -17.44 11.29
C ASP A 124 5.46 -17.90 10.26
N GLU A 125 5.75 -19.21 10.24
CA GLU A 125 6.60 -19.82 9.22
C GLU A 125 5.96 -19.68 7.82
N LEU A 126 4.65 -19.93 7.71
CA LEU A 126 3.91 -19.80 6.45
C LEU A 126 3.94 -18.36 5.93
N VAL A 127 3.65 -17.40 6.80
CA VAL A 127 3.67 -15.96 6.48
C VAL A 127 5.05 -15.55 5.96
N GLU A 128 6.13 -15.91 6.67
CA GLU A 128 7.48 -15.55 6.27
C GLU A 128 7.92 -16.28 4.99
N ARG A 129 7.60 -17.56 4.84
CA ARG A 129 7.89 -18.34 3.64
C ARG A 129 7.23 -17.74 2.40
N GLU A 130 5.94 -17.38 2.48
CA GLU A 130 5.22 -16.76 1.36
C GLU A 130 5.74 -15.36 1.03
N ARG A 131 6.17 -14.61 2.05
CA ARG A 131 6.81 -13.31 1.86
C ARG A 131 8.14 -13.44 1.12
N LEU A 132 9.03 -14.33 1.56
CA LEU A 132 10.36 -14.55 0.97
C LEU A 132 10.31 -15.21 -0.42
N ARG A 133 9.27 -16.02 -0.68
CA ARG A 133 9.04 -16.57 -2.02
C ARG A 133 8.94 -15.49 -3.08
N GLY A 134 8.39 -14.33 -2.75
CA GLY A 134 8.27 -13.19 -3.65
C GLY A 134 7.42 -13.47 -4.89
N PHE A 135 7.68 -12.69 -5.95
CA PHE A 135 6.98 -12.80 -7.24
C PHE A 135 7.98 -12.69 -8.41
N ASP A 136 7.75 -13.48 -9.46
CA ASP A 136 8.37 -13.22 -10.76
C ASP A 136 7.53 -12.19 -11.51
N LEU A 137 7.94 -10.94 -11.46
CA LEU A 137 7.21 -9.82 -12.04
C LEU A 137 7.10 -9.84 -13.57
N ARG A 138 7.74 -10.79 -14.24
CA ARG A 138 7.58 -11.03 -15.69
C ARG A 138 6.37 -11.89 -16.01
N ARG A 139 5.75 -12.48 -14.99
CA ARG A 139 4.56 -13.33 -15.11
C ARG A 139 3.35 -12.59 -14.54
N PRO A 140 2.17 -12.76 -15.15
CA PRO A 140 0.94 -12.22 -14.59
C PRO A 140 0.61 -12.90 -13.27
N GLY A 141 -0.17 -12.23 -12.42
CA GLY A 141 -0.58 -12.73 -11.11
C GLY A 141 0.27 -12.18 -9.97
N PRO A 142 0.16 -10.86 -9.67
CA PRO A 142 0.87 -10.24 -8.56
C PRO A 142 0.25 -10.56 -7.19
N LEU A 143 -0.63 -11.54 -7.12
CA LEU A 143 -1.43 -11.91 -5.97
C LEU A 143 -1.46 -13.43 -5.79
N ARG A 144 -1.27 -13.90 -4.56
CA ARG A 144 -1.44 -15.29 -4.13
C ARG A 144 -2.34 -15.37 -2.91
N ILE A 145 -3.14 -16.41 -2.84
CA ILE A 145 -3.99 -16.71 -1.71
C ILE A 145 -3.55 -18.04 -1.10
N THR A 146 -3.28 -18.05 0.20
CA THR A 146 -2.90 -19.25 0.94
C THR A 146 -3.92 -19.48 2.05
N LEU A 147 -4.46 -20.68 2.11
CA LEU A 147 -5.40 -21.14 3.12
C LEU A 147 -4.67 -22.10 4.06
N LEU A 148 -4.81 -21.91 5.37
CA LEU A 148 -4.33 -22.82 6.40
C LEU A 148 -5.49 -23.19 7.31
N GLU A 149 -5.84 -24.46 7.33
CA GLU A 149 -6.84 -25.00 8.27
C GLU A 149 -6.30 -24.94 9.70
N GLU A 150 -7.10 -24.50 10.65
CA GLU A 150 -6.78 -24.58 12.08
C GLU A 150 -7.33 -25.91 12.66
N PRO A 151 -6.59 -26.55 13.58
CA PRO A 151 -7.08 -27.74 14.23
C PRO A 151 -8.34 -27.43 15.07
N PRO A 152 -9.35 -28.32 15.13
CA PRO A 152 -10.51 -28.14 15.98
C PRO A 152 -10.10 -27.94 17.46
N GLY A 153 -10.68 -26.97 18.14
CA GLY A 153 -10.39 -26.70 19.55
C GLY A 153 -9.06 -26.01 19.84
N GLY A 154 -8.32 -25.58 18.82
CA GLY A 154 -7.12 -24.77 18.97
C GLY A 154 -7.48 -23.40 19.53
N ALA A 155 -7.25 -23.19 20.84
CA ALA A 155 -7.30 -21.86 21.44
C ALA A 155 -6.32 -20.97 20.67
N GLY A 156 -6.84 -20.07 19.84
CA GLY A 156 -6.04 -19.16 19.05
C GLY A 156 -5.11 -18.38 19.96
N GLU A 157 -3.80 -18.49 19.73
CA GLU A 157 -2.86 -17.56 20.34
C GLU A 157 -3.30 -16.14 19.98
N PRO A 158 -3.45 -15.25 20.97
CA PRO A 158 -3.76 -13.85 20.70
C PRO A 158 -2.62 -13.26 19.87
N ALA A 159 -2.94 -12.70 18.73
CA ALA A 159 -2.00 -11.98 17.90
C ALA A 159 -1.33 -10.86 18.73
N GLY A 160 -0.07 -11.05 19.14
CA GLY A 160 0.76 -10.07 19.83
C GLY A 160 0.71 -10.19 21.35
N ALA A 161 1.66 -10.93 21.94
CA ALA A 161 1.92 -10.93 23.36
C ALA A 161 2.40 -9.52 23.82
N GLY A 162 1.49 -8.80 24.45
CA GLY A 162 1.68 -7.50 25.08
C GLY A 162 0.78 -7.39 26.31
N SER A 163 1.24 -7.99 27.43
CA SER A 163 1.01 -7.65 28.85
C SER A 163 -0.39 -7.29 29.36
N ALA A 164 -0.84 -8.17 30.26
CA ALA A 164 -1.45 -7.93 31.57
C ALA A 164 -2.92 -7.50 31.72
N GLY A 165 -3.70 -8.42 32.29
CA GLY A 165 -4.64 -8.12 33.38
C GLY A 165 -5.99 -7.53 33.02
N GLY A 166 -6.99 -8.39 32.78
CA GLY A 166 -8.40 -8.02 32.82
C GLY A 166 -9.28 -9.23 33.13
N PRO A 167 -10.43 -9.04 33.78
CA PRO A 167 -11.17 -10.08 34.50
C PRO A 167 -11.89 -11.07 33.60
N GLY A 168 -12.08 -12.25 34.13
CA GLY A 168 -12.57 -13.52 33.72
C GLY A 168 -13.67 -13.65 32.67
N PRO A 169 -13.84 -14.87 32.17
CA PRO A 169 -14.70 -15.17 31.02
C PRO A 169 -16.19 -15.01 31.38
N SER A 170 -16.91 -14.24 30.57
CA SER A 170 -18.37 -14.24 30.60
C SER A 170 -18.88 -15.53 29.93
N ALA A 171 -19.84 -16.17 30.57
CA ALA A 171 -20.55 -17.35 30.12
C ALA A 171 -21.18 -17.11 28.72
N GLY A 172 -20.58 -17.70 27.71
CA GLY A 172 -20.97 -17.61 26.30
C GLY A 172 -19.95 -18.24 25.34
N ALA A 173 -18.80 -18.71 25.87
CA ALA A 173 -17.65 -19.13 25.09
C ALA A 173 -17.68 -20.60 24.61
N ASP A 174 -18.65 -21.41 25.06
CA ASP A 174 -18.63 -22.86 24.81
C ASP A 174 -19.25 -23.29 23.46
N ALA A 175 -19.94 -22.42 22.75
CA ALA A 175 -20.56 -22.76 21.45
C ALA A 175 -19.61 -22.60 20.25
N ASP A 176 -18.52 -21.87 20.39
CA ASP A 176 -17.55 -21.57 19.30
C ASP A 176 -16.33 -22.51 19.28
N ALA A 177 -16.19 -23.38 20.26
CA ALA A 177 -14.98 -24.20 20.44
C ALA A 177 -14.82 -25.32 19.38
N ASP A 178 -15.87 -25.68 18.66
CA ASP A 178 -15.88 -26.80 17.69
C ASP A 178 -16.05 -26.31 16.24
N GLU A 179 -16.01 -25.02 16.02
CA GLU A 179 -16.18 -24.45 14.69
C GLU A 179 -14.89 -24.53 13.86
N ALA A 180 -15.00 -25.06 12.63
CA ALA A 180 -13.90 -25.08 11.68
C ALA A 180 -13.42 -23.64 11.40
N VAL A 181 -12.13 -23.40 11.50
CA VAL A 181 -11.50 -22.11 11.22
C VAL A 181 -10.42 -22.29 10.16
N THR A 182 -10.45 -21.45 9.13
CA THR A 182 -9.40 -21.38 8.11
C THR A 182 -8.76 -20.01 8.16
N ARG A 183 -7.44 -19.94 8.33
CA ARG A 183 -6.69 -18.72 8.13
C ARG A 183 -6.47 -18.47 6.66
N VAL A 184 -6.80 -17.27 6.21
CA VAL A 184 -6.57 -16.81 4.84
C VAL A 184 -5.40 -15.82 4.85
N LEU A 185 -4.39 -16.07 4.03
CA LEU A 185 -3.27 -15.20 3.80
C LEU A 185 -3.28 -14.76 2.35
N LEU A 186 -3.38 -13.47 2.11
CA LEU A 186 -3.30 -12.84 0.80
C LEU A 186 -1.95 -12.15 0.71
N THR A 187 -1.10 -12.60 -0.21
CA THR A 187 0.25 -12.07 -0.46
C THR A 187 0.27 -11.40 -1.81
N PHE A 188 0.80 -10.18 -1.92
CA PHE A 188 0.83 -9.42 -3.16
C PHE A 188 2.09 -8.56 -3.29
N HIS A 189 2.39 -8.14 -4.54
CA HIS A 189 3.52 -7.27 -4.82
C HIS A 189 3.08 -5.82 -4.97
N HIS A 190 3.72 -4.91 -4.21
CA HIS A 190 3.36 -3.49 -4.14
C HIS A 190 3.55 -2.72 -5.47
N GLY A 191 4.35 -3.24 -6.40
CA GLY A 191 4.53 -2.62 -7.72
C GLY A 191 3.28 -2.62 -8.62
N LEU A 192 2.29 -3.48 -8.32
CA LEU A 192 1.04 -3.57 -9.09
C LEU A 192 -0.22 -3.36 -8.23
N LEU A 193 -0.15 -3.52 -6.92
CA LEU A 193 -1.27 -3.35 -6.00
C LEU A 193 -0.86 -2.53 -4.79
N ASP A 194 -1.77 -1.72 -4.29
CA ASP A 194 -1.66 -1.05 -3.00
C ASP A 194 -2.65 -1.64 -1.98
N ALA A 195 -2.54 -1.27 -0.71
CA ALA A 195 -3.41 -1.78 0.34
C ALA A 195 -4.90 -1.45 0.10
N TRP A 196 -5.21 -0.30 -0.52
CA TRP A 196 -6.60 0.05 -0.89
C TRP A 196 -7.15 -0.94 -1.92
N SER A 197 -6.34 -1.28 -2.94
CA SER A 197 -6.69 -2.25 -3.98
C SER A 197 -7.08 -3.59 -3.41
N VAL A 198 -6.33 -4.06 -2.40
CA VAL A 198 -6.59 -5.34 -1.74
C VAL A 198 -7.99 -5.38 -1.12
N PHE A 199 -8.44 -4.30 -0.50
CA PHE A 199 -9.80 -4.24 0.06
C PHE A 199 -10.87 -4.21 -1.03
N VAL A 200 -10.62 -3.53 -2.16
CA VAL A 200 -11.51 -3.60 -3.32
C VAL A 200 -11.61 -5.03 -3.84
N LEU A 201 -10.48 -5.73 -3.95
CA LEU A 201 -10.44 -7.12 -4.42
C LEU A 201 -11.12 -8.10 -3.46
N ILE A 202 -10.94 -7.91 -2.14
CA ILE A 202 -11.62 -8.72 -1.13
C ILE A 202 -13.15 -8.51 -1.18
N ASP A 203 -13.62 -7.28 -1.37
CA ASP A 203 -15.05 -6.99 -1.53
C ASP A 203 -15.62 -7.66 -2.79
N GLU A 204 -14.90 -7.59 -3.92
CA GLU A 204 -15.26 -8.29 -5.16
C GLU A 204 -15.27 -9.81 -4.97
N PHE A 205 -14.30 -10.36 -4.26
CA PHE A 205 -14.26 -11.78 -3.94
C PHE A 205 -15.50 -12.21 -3.14
N TYR A 206 -15.90 -11.48 -2.10
CA TYR A 206 -17.10 -11.82 -1.35
C TYR A 206 -18.35 -11.73 -2.20
N ARG A 207 -18.45 -10.73 -3.07
CA ARG A 207 -19.56 -10.61 -4.01
C ARG A 207 -19.65 -11.82 -4.95
N ALA A 208 -18.50 -12.29 -5.48
CA ALA A 208 -18.44 -13.49 -6.30
C ALA A 208 -18.83 -14.74 -5.51
N TYR A 209 -18.28 -14.87 -4.29
CA TYR A 209 -18.54 -16.02 -3.43
C TYR A 209 -20.02 -16.13 -3.07
N LEU A 210 -20.67 -15.03 -2.68
CA LEU A 210 -22.10 -14.99 -2.35
C LEU A 210 -23.00 -15.22 -3.58
N ALA A 211 -22.51 -14.88 -4.76
CA ALA A 211 -23.20 -15.13 -6.03
C ALA A 211 -22.98 -16.54 -6.61
N GLY A 212 -22.31 -17.45 -5.87
CA GLY A 212 -22.09 -18.84 -6.31
C GLY A 212 -20.79 -19.09 -7.03
N GLY A 213 -19.80 -18.20 -6.92
CA GLY A 213 -18.45 -18.37 -7.48
C GLY A 213 -18.11 -17.46 -8.65
N ALA A 214 -19.06 -16.68 -9.15
CA ALA A 214 -18.84 -15.76 -10.27
C ALA A 214 -19.35 -14.34 -9.94
N LEU A 215 -18.57 -13.33 -10.33
CA LEU A 215 -18.99 -11.94 -10.20
C LEU A 215 -20.18 -11.63 -11.10
N PRO A 216 -21.24 -11.00 -10.57
CA PRO A 216 -22.32 -10.50 -11.40
C PRO A 216 -21.80 -9.51 -12.43
N GLY A 217 -22.22 -9.65 -13.70
CA GLY A 217 -21.85 -8.74 -14.78
C GLY A 217 -22.51 -7.37 -14.65
N GLY A 218 -22.12 -6.43 -15.49
CA GLY A 218 -22.92 -5.27 -15.84
C GLY A 218 -22.38 -3.88 -15.52
N GLU A 219 -21.45 -3.67 -14.59
CA GLU A 219 -20.97 -2.33 -14.29
C GLU A 219 -19.59 -2.06 -14.90
N ARG A 220 -19.50 -1.03 -15.75
CA ARG A 220 -18.21 -0.55 -16.24
C ARG A 220 -17.49 0.18 -15.11
N ARG A 221 -16.26 -0.18 -14.87
CA ARG A 221 -15.35 0.45 -13.92
C ARG A 221 -14.08 0.89 -14.65
N PRO A 222 -13.39 1.92 -14.14
CA PRO A 222 -12.08 2.25 -14.65
C PRO A 222 -11.11 1.10 -14.39
N ASP A 223 -10.20 0.89 -15.33
CA ASP A 223 -9.09 -0.05 -15.20
C ASP A 223 -7.74 0.68 -15.26
N VAL A 224 -6.64 -0.07 -15.14
CA VAL A 224 -5.28 0.51 -15.19
C VAL A 224 -4.97 1.23 -16.51
N ARG A 225 -5.68 0.91 -17.61
CA ARG A 225 -5.56 1.63 -18.89
C ARG A 225 -6.16 3.03 -18.80
N ASP A 226 -7.30 3.18 -18.11
CA ASP A 226 -7.95 4.47 -17.89
C ASP A 226 -7.07 5.36 -17.01
N TRP A 227 -6.47 4.79 -15.97
CA TRP A 227 -5.51 5.48 -15.11
C TRP A 227 -4.24 5.89 -15.88
N SER A 228 -3.64 4.99 -16.66
CA SER A 228 -2.47 5.30 -17.50
C SER A 228 -2.77 6.42 -18.50
N ARG A 229 -3.95 6.39 -19.13
CA ARG A 229 -4.42 7.45 -20.04
C ARG A 229 -4.66 8.77 -19.31
N TRP A 230 -5.21 8.72 -18.10
CA TRP A 230 -5.37 9.91 -17.26
C TRP A 230 -3.99 10.50 -16.91
N LEU A 231 -3.05 9.65 -16.48
CA LEU A 231 -1.70 10.05 -16.09
C LEU A 231 -0.93 10.69 -17.26
N SER A 232 -1.05 10.16 -18.48
CA SER A 232 -0.38 10.70 -19.67
C SER A 232 -0.84 12.10 -20.09
N ARG A 233 -1.98 12.57 -19.55
CA ARG A 233 -2.53 13.91 -19.79
C ARG A 233 -2.11 14.94 -18.74
N GLN A 234 -1.43 14.51 -17.70
CA GLN A 234 -0.98 15.41 -16.63
C GLN A 234 0.22 16.23 -17.10
N ASP A 235 0.28 17.49 -16.67
CA ASP A 235 1.40 18.38 -16.98
C ASP A 235 2.49 18.25 -15.89
N PRO A 236 3.64 17.63 -16.21
CA PRO A 236 4.74 17.51 -15.24
C PRO A 236 5.40 18.86 -14.94
N GLY A 237 5.27 19.89 -15.80
CA GLY A 237 5.83 21.22 -15.58
C GLY A 237 5.13 21.93 -14.43
N VAL A 238 3.80 21.92 -14.41
CA VAL A 238 2.98 22.50 -13.32
C VAL A 238 3.24 21.76 -12.02
N ALA A 239 3.29 20.44 -12.07
CA ALA A 239 3.60 19.63 -10.89
C ALA A 239 5.01 19.92 -10.34
N ARG A 240 6.01 20.08 -11.21
CA ARG A 240 7.39 20.44 -10.84
C ARG A 240 7.45 21.80 -10.16
N GLU A 241 6.75 22.80 -10.69
CA GLU A 241 6.67 24.14 -10.08
C GLU A 241 6.05 24.08 -8.68
N PHE A 242 4.94 23.34 -8.52
CA PHE A 242 4.32 23.13 -7.22
C PHE A 242 5.29 22.50 -6.22
N TRP A 243 5.92 21.38 -6.57
CA TRP A 243 6.77 20.64 -5.65
C TRP A 243 8.07 21.38 -5.30
N THR A 244 8.70 22.09 -6.24
CA THR A 244 9.90 22.88 -5.95
C THR A 244 9.62 24.04 -5.01
N ARG A 245 8.45 24.65 -5.11
CA ARG A 245 8.01 25.71 -4.19
C ARG A 245 7.61 25.16 -2.83
N THR A 246 6.98 23.99 -2.80
CA THR A 246 6.36 23.39 -1.61
C THR A 246 7.34 22.65 -0.72
N VAL A 247 8.39 22.09 -1.32
CA VAL A 247 9.46 21.36 -0.62
C VAL A 247 10.80 22.08 -0.89
N PRO A 248 11.10 23.16 -0.14
CA PRO A 248 12.35 23.89 -0.31
C PRO A 248 13.58 22.99 -0.17
N ALA A 249 14.60 23.22 -0.97
CA ALA A 249 15.83 22.41 -0.97
C ALA A 249 16.49 22.31 0.41
N GLY A 250 16.38 23.34 1.24
CA GLY A 250 16.93 23.40 2.60
C GLY A 250 16.09 22.73 3.67
N THR A 251 14.95 22.10 3.35
CA THR A 251 14.15 21.40 4.38
C THR A 251 14.91 20.16 4.88
N PRO A 252 15.33 20.11 6.16
CA PRO A 252 16.08 18.95 6.65
C PRO A 252 15.16 17.73 6.75
N ALA A 253 15.66 16.56 6.37
CA ALA A 253 15.06 15.28 6.72
C ALA A 253 15.46 14.98 8.17
N VAL A 254 14.55 15.21 9.10
CA VAL A 254 14.77 15.06 10.54
C VAL A 254 14.06 13.80 11.04
N LEU A 255 14.67 13.11 11.98
CA LEU A 255 14.05 12.00 12.70
C LEU A 255 13.44 12.51 14.01
N PRO A 256 12.34 11.94 14.51
CA PRO A 256 11.67 12.37 15.73
C PRO A 256 12.39 11.86 17.00
N ALA A 257 13.73 11.86 16.96
CA ALA A 257 14.59 11.31 18.00
C ALA A 257 15.95 12.03 18.01
N ALA A 258 16.58 12.08 19.17
CA ALA A 258 17.96 12.56 19.30
C ALA A 258 18.95 11.51 18.76
N PRO A 259 20.14 11.93 18.33
CA PRO A 259 21.21 11.00 17.98
C PRO A 259 21.54 10.04 19.13
N GLY A 260 21.75 8.77 18.80
CA GLY A 260 22.05 7.71 19.75
C GLY A 260 22.99 6.66 19.15
N PRO A 261 23.42 5.70 19.96
CA PRO A 261 24.27 4.60 19.50
C PRO A 261 23.50 3.64 18.61
N ASP A 262 24.23 2.90 17.76
CA ASP A 262 23.69 1.75 17.04
C ASP A 262 23.20 0.69 18.03
N THR A 263 22.11 0.00 17.65
CA THR A 263 21.67 -1.19 18.38
C THR A 263 22.40 -2.41 17.84
N LEU A 264 22.43 -3.50 18.61
CA LEU A 264 22.96 -4.79 18.18
C LEU A 264 21.89 -5.67 17.53
N GLU A 265 20.68 -5.13 17.36
CA GLU A 265 19.54 -5.84 16.79
C GLU A 265 19.44 -5.62 15.28
N SER A 266 18.67 -6.46 14.61
CA SER A 266 18.41 -6.37 13.17
C SER A 266 16.93 -6.63 12.86
N GLY A 267 16.55 -6.32 11.62
CA GLY A 267 15.17 -6.50 11.14
C GLY A 267 14.26 -5.34 11.52
N CYS A 268 12.97 -5.53 11.28
CA CYS A 268 11.94 -4.56 11.59
C CYS A 268 11.26 -4.88 12.93
N GLY A 269 11.00 -3.85 13.73
CA GLY A 269 10.27 -3.94 14.99
C GLY A 269 8.95 -3.17 14.93
N ARG A 270 8.04 -3.50 15.87
CA ARG A 270 6.78 -2.79 16.05
C ARG A 270 6.64 -2.37 17.52
N ALA A 271 6.29 -1.11 17.75
CA ALA A 271 5.90 -0.59 19.06
C ALA A 271 4.51 0.00 18.94
N GLU A 272 3.64 -0.32 19.87
CA GLU A 272 2.24 0.10 19.85
C GLU A 272 1.84 0.83 21.11
N ALA A 273 0.91 1.76 20.94
CA ALA A 273 0.16 2.38 22.03
C ALA A 273 -1.23 2.74 21.53
N ARG A 274 -2.19 2.80 22.45
CA ARG A 274 -3.59 2.96 22.12
C ARG A 274 -4.24 4.10 22.87
N LEU A 275 -5.08 4.85 22.16
CA LEU A 275 -6.08 5.71 22.78
C LEU A 275 -7.35 4.87 22.99
N THR A 276 -7.92 4.99 24.18
CA THR A 276 -9.21 4.37 24.48
C THR A 276 -10.31 4.91 23.56
N PRO A 277 -11.44 4.20 23.38
CA PRO A 277 -12.56 4.71 22.60
C PRO A 277 -13.01 6.11 23.00
N ALA A 278 -13.05 6.37 24.31
CA ALA A 278 -13.43 7.69 24.84
C ALA A 278 -12.41 8.80 24.54
N GLU A 279 -11.10 8.47 24.47
CA GLU A 279 -10.05 9.43 24.09
C GLU A 279 -10.06 9.69 22.60
N ALA A 280 -10.20 8.65 21.79
CA ALA A 280 -10.31 8.74 20.34
C ALA A 280 -11.55 9.57 19.92
N ASP A 281 -12.70 9.33 20.56
CA ASP A 281 -13.93 10.09 20.31
C ASP A 281 -13.79 11.58 20.69
N ARG A 282 -13.13 11.88 21.82
CA ARG A 282 -12.84 13.28 22.18
C ARG A 282 -11.95 13.97 21.17
N LEU A 283 -10.90 13.27 20.70
CA LEU A 283 -9.98 13.78 19.67
C LEU A 283 -10.74 14.03 18.35
N HIS A 284 -11.55 13.07 17.92
CA HIS A 284 -12.33 13.18 16.70
C HIS A 284 -13.33 14.35 16.76
N ARG A 285 -14.10 14.48 17.84
CA ARG A 285 -15.04 15.61 18.02
C ARG A 285 -14.33 16.96 18.06
N TRP A 286 -13.18 17.03 18.72
CA TRP A 286 -12.38 18.24 18.74
C TRP A 286 -11.85 18.60 17.34
N ALA A 287 -11.32 17.64 16.57
CA ALA A 287 -10.87 17.87 15.22
C ALA A 287 -12.02 18.30 14.28
N ALA A 288 -13.15 17.62 14.38
CA ALA A 288 -14.36 17.94 13.60
C ALA A 288 -14.88 19.36 13.90
N ALA A 289 -14.86 19.78 15.15
CA ALA A 289 -15.25 21.15 15.55
C ALA A 289 -14.36 22.24 14.94
N GLN A 290 -13.11 21.89 14.59
CA GLN A 290 -12.16 22.77 13.89
C GLN A 290 -12.16 22.59 12.37
N ALA A 291 -13.07 21.80 11.81
CA ALA A 291 -13.09 21.40 10.41
C ALA A 291 -11.75 20.76 9.95
N LEU A 292 -11.15 19.96 10.81
CA LEU A 292 -9.87 19.28 10.57
C LEU A 292 -10.10 17.77 10.41
N PRO A 293 -9.46 17.11 9.44
CA PRO A 293 -9.39 15.65 9.41
C PRO A 293 -8.46 15.13 10.52
N ASP A 294 -8.73 13.93 11.02
CA ASP A 294 -7.92 13.29 12.07
C ASP A 294 -6.44 13.16 11.68
N SER A 295 -6.15 13.02 10.38
CA SER A 295 -4.79 12.99 9.85
C SER A 295 -4.00 14.27 10.16
N SER A 296 -4.65 15.44 10.17
CA SER A 296 -3.98 16.71 10.49
C SER A 296 -3.48 16.75 11.93
N ALA A 297 -4.24 16.17 12.88
CA ALA A 297 -3.81 16.07 14.27
C ALA A 297 -2.57 15.19 14.42
N LEU A 298 -2.56 14.03 13.75
CA LEU A 298 -1.41 13.12 13.76
C LEU A 298 -0.18 13.74 13.10
N GLN A 299 -0.35 14.39 11.95
CA GLN A 299 0.72 15.10 11.24
C GLN A 299 1.28 16.24 12.06
N ALA A 300 0.43 16.99 12.77
CA ALA A 300 0.87 18.07 13.67
C ALA A 300 1.69 17.52 14.84
N VAL A 301 1.23 16.46 15.49
CA VAL A 301 1.98 15.79 16.56
C VAL A 301 3.35 15.33 16.06
N TRP A 302 3.41 14.74 14.86
CA TRP A 302 4.68 14.33 14.29
C TRP A 302 5.61 15.51 14.00
N ALA A 303 5.07 16.59 13.40
CA ALA A 303 5.82 17.82 13.17
C ALA A 303 6.38 18.43 14.48
N LEU A 304 5.60 18.39 15.57
CA LEU A 304 6.06 18.83 16.90
C LEU A 304 7.21 17.97 17.42
N LEU A 305 7.14 16.64 17.26
CA LEU A 305 8.21 15.74 17.68
C LEU A 305 9.49 15.94 16.86
N LEU A 306 9.34 16.16 15.54
CA LEU A 306 10.47 16.52 14.69
C LEU A 306 11.10 17.85 15.10
N HIS A 307 10.29 18.88 15.32
CA HIS A 307 10.78 20.18 15.78
C HIS A 307 11.54 20.04 17.10
N ARG A 308 10.97 19.32 18.07
CA ARG A 308 11.63 19.06 19.36
C ARG A 308 12.97 18.34 19.19
N ALA A 309 13.06 17.41 18.24
CA ALA A 309 14.29 16.67 17.94
C ALA A 309 15.38 17.52 17.28
N THR A 310 15.03 18.64 16.61
CA THR A 310 16.03 19.60 16.09
C THR A 310 16.77 20.34 17.20
N GLY A 311 16.23 20.40 18.40
CA GLY A 311 16.76 21.21 19.51
C GLY A 311 16.57 22.72 19.31
N ALA A 312 15.85 23.15 18.27
CA ALA A 312 15.63 24.56 18.00
C ALA A 312 14.69 25.17 19.05
N SER A 313 15.06 26.33 19.62
CA SER A 313 14.22 27.13 20.50
C SER A 313 13.27 28.06 19.76
N GLY A 314 13.54 28.35 18.50
CA GLY A 314 12.76 29.20 17.61
C GLY A 314 12.13 28.42 16.45
N PRO A 315 11.60 29.15 15.44
CA PRO A 315 10.99 28.53 14.27
C PRO A 315 11.99 27.66 13.49
N ALA A 316 11.55 26.44 13.13
CA ALA A 316 12.34 25.52 12.31
C ALA A 316 11.49 24.86 11.24
N GLN A 317 12.11 24.59 10.07
CA GLN A 317 11.49 23.81 9.01
C GLN A 317 11.71 22.33 9.29
N VAL A 318 10.65 21.54 9.19
CA VAL A 318 10.71 20.08 9.32
C VAL A 318 10.03 19.41 8.13
N GLY A 319 10.49 18.21 7.77
CA GLY A 319 9.94 17.44 6.68
C GLY A 319 9.81 15.96 7.02
N PHE A 320 8.71 15.35 6.57
CA PHE A 320 8.39 13.94 6.76
C PHE A 320 7.52 13.42 5.63
N GLY A 321 7.45 12.11 5.45
CA GLY A 321 6.57 11.46 4.50
C GLY A 321 5.13 11.38 5.03
N VAL A 322 4.17 11.58 4.14
CA VAL A 322 2.76 11.26 4.39
C VAL A 322 2.26 10.33 3.31
N THR A 323 1.44 9.36 3.67
CA THR A 323 0.77 8.53 2.67
C THR A 323 -0.47 9.21 2.14
N VAL A 324 -0.64 9.14 0.84
CA VAL A 324 -1.85 9.56 0.12
C VAL A 324 -2.43 8.37 -0.63
N SER A 325 -3.73 8.39 -0.84
CA SER A 325 -4.41 7.26 -1.50
C SER A 325 -4.12 7.19 -3.00
N GLY A 326 -3.69 8.30 -3.61
CA GLY A 326 -3.60 8.44 -5.06
C GLY A 326 -4.98 8.45 -5.76
N ARG A 327 -6.06 8.52 -4.97
CA ARG A 327 -7.45 8.48 -5.45
C ARG A 327 -8.17 9.82 -5.29
N GLY A 328 -7.44 10.87 -4.93
CA GLY A 328 -7.91 12.26 -4.97
C GLY A 328 -7.96 12.86 -6.39
N ILE A 329 -7.78 12.06 -7.42
CA ILE A 329 -7.70 12.47 -8.82
C ILE A 329 -9.08 12.50 -9.51
N THR A 330 -9.19 13.27 -10.60
CA THR A 330 -10.43 13.41 -11.39
C THR A 330 -10.59 12.26 -12.40
N LEU A 331 -10.71 11.04 -11.88
CA LEU A 331 -11.02 9.85 -12.65
C LEU A 331 -12.24 9.18 -12.03
N ASP A 332 -13.33 9.10 -12.78
CA ASP A 332 -14.59 8.51 -12.31
C ASP A 332 -14.39 7.07 -11.83
N GLY A 333 -14.88 6.78 -10.62
CA GLY A 333 -14.82 5.44 -10.02
C GLY A 333 -13.43 5.03 -9.56
N VAL A 334 -12.48 5.96 -9.47
CA VAL A 334 -11.09 5.67 -9.06
C VAL A 334 -10.99 5.02 -7.68
N GLU A 335 -11.95 5.25 -6.79
CA GLU A 335 -12.04 4.61 -5.47
C GLU A 335 -12.26 3.09 -5.55
N ARG A 336 -12.71 2.61 -6.71
CA ARG A 336 -12.95 1.18 -7.01
C ARG A 336 -11.91 0.60 -7.96
N LEU A 337 -10.87 1.36 -8.30
CA LEU A 337 -9.80 0.94 -9.20
C LEU A 337 -8.68 0.24 -8.42
N PRO A 338 -8.48 -1.08 -8.60
CA PRO A 338 -7.28 -1.74 -8.12
C PRO A 338 -6.06 -1.31 -8.95
N GLY A 339 -4.98 -0.94 -8.27
CA GLY A 339 -3.75 -0.49 -8.91
C GLY A 339 -2.75 0.07 -7.90
N PRO A 340 -1.54 0.41 -8.30
CA PRO A 340 -0.50 0.97 -7.44
C PRO A 340 -0.63 2.51 -7.35
N LEU A 341 -1.77 2.99 -6.86
CA LEU A 341 -2.08 4.42 -6.82
C LEU A 341 -1.57 5.10 -5.53
N ARG A 342 -1.50 4.35 -4.42
CA ARG A 342 -1.01 4.87 -3.14
C ARG A 342 0.42 5.39 -3.30
N ASN A 343 0.68 6.57 -2.73
CA ASN A 343 1.97 7.21 -2.82
C ASN A 343 2.46 7.71 -1.45
N CYS A 344 3.76 7.94 -1.33
CA CYS A 344 4.38 8.55 -0.18
C CYS A 344 4.98 9.89 -0.58
N LEU A 345 4.42 10.98 -0.07
CA LEU A 345 4.76 12.34 -0.50
C LEU A 345 5.39 13.16 0.63
N PRO A 346 6.29 14.09 0.32
CA PRO A 346 6.92 14.94 1.32
C PRO A 346 5.96 16.01 1.83
N MET A 347 5.70 16.00 3.13
CA MET A 347 5.10 17.09 3.88
C MET A 347 6.21 17.95 4.48
N SER A 348 6.26 19.23 4.10
CA SER A 348 7.24 20.20 4.62
C SER A 348 6.48 21.32 5.32
N VAL A 349 6.81 21.58 6.57
CA VAL A 349 6.12 22.57 7.41
C VAL A 349 7.10 23.33 8.30
N ARG A 350 6.86 24.64 8.46
CA ARG A 350 7.54 25.49 9.42
C ARG A 350 6.81 25.42 10.75
N VAL A 351 7.47 24.91 11.76
CA VAL A 351 6.97 24.88 13.14
C VAL A 351 7.57 26.06 13.90
N ASP A 352 6.73 26.95 14.40
CA ASP A 352 7.10 28.11 15.21
C ASP A 352 6.51 27.94 16.61
N PRO A 353 7.34 27.83 17.67
CA PRO A 353 6.85 27.71 19.04
C PRO A 353 5.92 28.85 19.48
N GLY A 354 6.11 30.05 18.95
CA GLY A 354 5.30 31.23 19.29
C GLY A 354 3.97 31.32 18.55
N GLN A 355 3.78 30.55 17.48
CA GLN A 355 2.52 30.59 16.73
C GLN A 355 1.39 29.85 17.48
N ARG A 356 0.14 30.22 17.14
CA ARG A 356 -1.04 29.52 17.62
C ARG A 356 -1.09 28.11 17.04
N PHE A 357 -1.40 27.11 17.85
CA PHE A 357 -1.37 25.71 17.44
C PHE A 357 -2.40 25.40 16.33
N LEU A 358 -3.59 25.99 16.39
CA LEU A 358 -4.59 25.86 15.32
C LEU A 358 -4.10 26.36 13.96
N ARG A 359 -3.20 27.36 13.93
CA ARG A 359 -2.59 27.83 12.70
C ARG A 359 -1.66 26.77 12.07
N LEU A 360 -0.95 26.02 12.88
CA LEU A 360 -0.15 24.89 12.40
C LEU A 360 -1.05 23.81 11.80
N LEU A 361 -2.14 23.45 12.49
CA LEU A 361 -3.10 22.43 12.04
C LEU A 361 -3.78 22.83 10.71
N THR A 362 -4.29 24.05 10.62
CA THR A 362 -4.93 24.54 9.37
C THR A 362 -3.93 24.57 8.22
N GLY A 363 -2.68 25.00 8.49
CA GLY A 363 -1.62 24.98 7.48
C GLY A 363 -1.28 23.57 6.97
N LEU A 364 -1.31 22.56 7.82
CA LEU A 364 -1.12 21.16 7.42
C LEU A 364 -2.31 20.63 6.60
N ARG A 365 -3.54 20.94 7.02
CA ARG A 365 -4.75 20.60 6.25
C ARG A 365 -4.72 21.22 4.86
N ASP A 366 -4.47 22.52 4.77
CA ASP A 366 -4.45 23.26 3.50
C ASP A 366 -3.35 22.71 2.58
N ARG A 367 -2.17 22.40 3.14
CA ARG A 367 -1.08 21.76 2.42
C ARG A 367 -1.49 20.38 1.88
N ALA A 368 -2.18 19.56 2.67
CA ALA A 368 -2.66 18.25 2.23
C ALA A 368 -3.69 18.38 1.09
N LEU A 369 -4.55 19.40 1.14
CA LEU A 369 -5.51 19.70 0.06
C LEU A 369 -4.79 20.14 -1.23
N ASP A 370 -3.79 21.04 -1.11
CA ASP A 370 -3.00 21.47 -2.27
C ASP A 370 -2.23 20.31 -2.91
N MET A 371 -1.74 19.36 -2.11
CA MET A 371 -1.01 18.20 -2.60
C MET A 371 -1.91 17.21 -3.35
N ALA A 372 -3.21 17.18 -3.08
CA ALA A 372 -4.15 16.21 -3.67
C ALA A 372 -4.15 16.25 -5.20
N ALA A 373 -3.97 17.43 -5.80
CA ALA A 373 -3.87 17.58 -7.26
C ALA A 373 -2.61 16.94 -7.86
N TYR A 374 -1.59 16.65 -7.05
CA TYR A 374 -0.27 16.19 -7.48
C TYR A 374 0.15 14.88 -6.80
N GLU A 375 -0.82 14.10 -6.31
CA GLU A 375 -0.59 12.78 -5.67
C GLU A 375 0.04 11.75 -6.62
N TRP A 376 -0.07 11.96 -7.92
CA TRP A 376 0.46 11.09 -8.96
C TRP A 376 1.97 11.21 -9.18
N VAL A 377 2.61 12.25 -8.64
CA VAL A 377 4.07 12.48 -8.76
C VAL A 377 4.82 11.60 -7.78
N SER A 378 5.85 10.88 -8.23
CA SER A 378 6.64 10.04 -7.34
C SER A 378 7.57 10.85 -6.43
N ALA A 379 7.88 10.29 -5.26
CA ALA A 379 8.87 10.88 -4.36
C ALA A 379 10.25 11.02 -5.04
N GLY A 380 10.61 10.09 -5.94
CA GLY A 380 11.84 10.14 -6.74
C GLY A 380 11.91 11.36 -7.66
N GLN A 381 10.82 11.66 -8.38
CA GLN A 381 10.72 12.87 -9.21
C GLN A 381 10.83 14.15 -8.37
N ILE A 382 10.13 14.21 -7.24
CA ILE A 382 10.20 15.36 -6.33
C ILE A 382 11.63 15.55 -5.81
N HIS A 383 12.30 14.46 -5.47
CA HIS A 383 13.70 14.49 -5.02
C HIS A 383 14.64 15.05 -6.10
N GLU A 384 14.45 14.64 -7.34
CA GLU A 384 15.20 15.16 -8.50
C GLU A 384 14.90 16.64 -8.73
N TRP A 385 13.63 17.01 -8.81
CA TRP A 385 13.22 18.40 -9.10
C TRP A 385 13.63 19.40 -8.03
N THR A 386 13.72 18.98 -6.77
CA THR A 386 14.16 19.83 -5.66
C THR A 386 15.69 19.93 -5.54
N GLY A 387 16.46 19.31 -6.46
CA GLY A 387 17.91 19.37 -6.48
C GLY A 387 18.61 18.62 -5.33
N ARG A 388 17.88 17.86 -4.53
CA ARG A 388 18.43 17.12 -3.37
C ARG A 388 19.28 15.92 -3.77
N ALA A 389 19.06 15.35 -4.94
CA ALA A 389 19.84 14.26 -5.49
C ALA A 389 21.34 14.63 -5.60
N THR A 390 21.65 15.90 -5.87
CA THR A 390 23.03 16.40 -5.98
C THR A 390 23.68 16.72 -4.64
N CYS A 391 22.88 16.85 -3.57
CA CYS A 391 23.37 17.21 -2.22
C CYS A 391 23.52 16.00 -1.29
N GLY A 392 23.28 14.76 -1.76
CA GLY A 392 23.38 13.53 -0.96
C GLY A 392 22.33 13.40 0.16
N GLY A 393 21.37 14.35 0.24
CA GLY A 393 20.32 14.34 1.27
C GLY A 393 19.16 13.43 0.92
N ARG A 394 18.62 12.70 1.90
CA ARG A 394 17.36 11.96 1.72
C ARG A 394 16.19 12.95 1.71
N LEU A 395 15.21 12.69 0.86
CA LEU A 395 13.97 13.46 0.84
C LEU A 395 13.12 13.19 2.09
N LEU A 396 13.05 11.93 2.49
CA LEU A 396 12.23 11.45 3.59
C LEU A 396 13.03 10.50 4.48
N GLU A 397 12.97 10.71 5.80
CA GLU A 397 13.57 9.83 6.82
C GLU A 397 12.52 9.19 7.73
N SER A 398 11.29 9.71 7.74
CA SER A 398 10.18 9.16 8.50
C SER A 398 8.87 9.28 7.74
N LEU A 399 7.90 8.44 8.09
CA LEU A 399 6.59 8.37 7.47
C LEU A 399 5.49 8.47 8.52
N VAL A 400 4.39 9.16 8.18
CA VAL A 400 3.13 9.15 8.93
C VAL A 400 2.01 8.70 8.02
N ALA A 401 1.29 7.68 8.44
CA ALA A 401 0.16 7.13 7.71
C ALA A 401 -1.08 7.03 8.60
N VAL A 402 -2.23 7.39 8.07
CA VAL A 402 -3.52 7.09 8.67
C VAL A 402 -4.16 5.99 7.84
N GLU A 403 -4.33 4.83 8.44
CA GLU A 403 -5.00 3.71 7.81
C GLU A 403 -6.48 3.74 8.18
N ARG A 404 -7.31 3.90 7.18
CA ARG A 404 -8.74 3.68 7.37
C ARG A 404 -8.96 2.18 7.45
N ALA A 405 -9.65 1.74 8.50
CA ALA A 405 -10.07 0.36 8.59
C ALA A 405 -10.85 -0.02 7.32
N PRO A 406 -10.63 -1.21 6.77
CA PRO A 406 -11.47 -1.71 5.70
C PRO A 406 -12.93 -1.65 6.15
N ARG A 407 -13.83 -1.40 5.21
CA ARG A 407 -15.26 -1.50 5.49
C ARG A 407 -15.51 -2.87 6.11
N ARG A 408 -16.20 -2.89 7.25
CA ARG A 408 -16.58 -4.15 7.90
C ARG A 408 -17.29 -5.03 6.88
N PRO A 409 -17.16 -6.37 6.98
CA PRO A 409 -18.03 -7.26 6.23
C PRO A 409 -19.46 -6.75 6.38
N THR A 410 -20.13 -6.52 5.28
CA THR A 410 -21.50 -5.98 5.31
C THR A 410 -22.45 -7.02 5.93
N GLU A 411 -23.60 -6.58 6.41
CA GLU A 411 -24.68 -7.48 6.84
C GLU A 411 -25.01 -8.56 5.79
N ALA A 412 -24.78 -8.26 4.50
CA ALA A 412 -24.91 -9.21 3.41
C ALA A 412 -23.99 -10.44 3.54
N HIS A 413 -22.78 -10.29 4.07
CA HIS A 413 -21.86 -11.42 4.28
C HIS A 413 -22.40 -12.36 5.36
N THR A 414 -22.89 -11.80 6.46
CA THR A 414 -23.49 -12.58 7.55
C THR A 414 -24.78 -13.26 7.11
N ALA A 415 -25.63 -12.56 6.33
CA ALA A 415 -26.85 -13.12 5.77
C ALA A 415 -26.56 -14.28 4.79
N GLY A 416 -25.41 -14.25 4.08
CA GLY A 416 -24.93 -15.34 3.22
C GLY A 416 -24.23 -16.48 3.96
N GLY A 417 -24.24 -16.49 5.30
CA GLY A 417 -23.59 -17.53 6.12
C GLY A 417 -22.06 -17.43 6.18
N VAL A 418 -21.46 -16.36 5.67
CA VAL A 418 -20.02 -16.12 5.71
C VAL A 418 -19.66 -15.36 6.98
N ARG A 419 -18.88 -15.98 7.85
CA ARG A 419 -18.35 -15.35 9.07
C ARG A 419 -16.85 -15.20 8.94
N VAL A 420 -16.36 -13.97 8.97
CA VAL A 420 -14.96 -13.63 8.78
C VAL A 420 -14.51 -12.55 9.76
N ASP A 421 -13.28 -12.66 10.22
CA ASP A 421 -12.65 -11.57 10.96
C ASP A 421 -12.25 -10.44 9.99
N PRO A 422 -12.16 -9.20 10.45
CA PRO A 422 -11.64 -8.11 9.62
C PRO A 422 -10.23 -8.41 9.14
N PRO A 423 -9.91 -8.19 7.84
CA PRO A 423 -8.57 -8.35 7.31
C PRO A 423 -7.57 -7.42 8.03
N ARG A 424 -6.40 -7.94 8.36
CA ARG A 424 -5.31 -7.22 9.02
C ARG A 424 -4.02 -7.36 8.24
N ALA A 425 -3.22 -6.28 8.18
CA ALA A 425 -1.88 -6.37 7.63
C ALA A 425 -1.05 -7.37 8.43
N SER A 426 -0.45 -8.34 7.74
CA SER A 426 0.43 -9.36 8.30
C SER A 426 1.87 -9.00 7.99
N GLY A 427 2.76 -9.28 8.94
CA GLY A 427 4.17 -8.93 8.83
C GLY A 427 4.46 -7.50 9.28
N VAL A 428 5.75 -7.24 9.48
CA VAL A 428 6.28 -5.95 9.91
C VAL A 428 7.40 -5.57 8.96
N HIS A 429 7.16 -4.57 8.12
CA HIS A 429 8.16 -4.07 7.19
C HIS A 429 8.06 -2.56 7.01
N THR A 430 9.19 -1.87 6.95
CA THR A 430 9.29 -0.45 6.59
C THR A 430 10.63 -0.16 5.94
N GLU A 431 10.63 0.70 4.94
CA GLU A 431 11.84 1.24 4.32
C GLU A 431 12.38 2.46 5.06
N PHE A 432 11.58 3.00 5.95
CA PHE A 432 11.96 4.15 6.77
C PHE A 432 12.61 3.70 8.08
N PRO A 433 13.55 4.49 8.62
CA PRO A 433 14.04 4.28 9.98
C PRO A 433 12.91 4.17 10.99
N VAL A 434 11.85 4.95 10.80
CA VAL A 434 10.61 4.87 11.57
C VAL A 434 9.42 5.31 10.72
N ALA A 435 8.31 4.56 10.81
CA ALA A 435 7.03 4.90 10.20
C ALA A 435 5.93 4.78 11.26
N LEU A 436 5.12 5.82 11.41
CA LEU A 436 3.98 5.85 12.33
C LEU A 436 2.69 5.59 11.56
N PHE A 437 1.97 4.58 11.97
CA PHE A 437 0.65 4.23 11.46
C PHE A 437 -0.41 4.46 12.54
N ALA A 438 -1.53 5.04 12.17
CA ALA A 438 -2.70 5.16 13.03
C ALA A 438 -3.87 4.44 12.38
N HIS A 439 -4.54 3.56 13.11
CA HIS A 439 -5.71 2.84 12.64
C HIS A 439 -6.82 2.81 13.70
N CYS A 440 -8.06 2.99 13.23
CA CYS A 440 -9.22 2.90 14.09
C CYS A 440 -9.55 1.44 14.38
N GLU A 441 -9.72 1.12 15.64
CA GLU A 441 -10.14 -0.21 16.08
C GLU A 441 -11.67 -0.40 15.96
N PRO A 442 -12.15 -1.63 15.88
CA PRO A 442 -13.58 -1.92 15.79
C PRO A 442 -14.40 -1.41 16.96
N ASP A 443 -13.81 -1.25 18.13
CA ASP A 443 -14.44 -0.71 19.35
C ASP A 443 -14.44 0.81 19.41
N GLY A 444 -13.88 1.48 18.38
CA GLY A 444 -13.76 2.94 18.30
C GLY A 444 -12.49 3.50 18.92
N GLY A 445 -11.58 2.66 19.45
CA GLY A 445 -10.25 3.09 19.87
C GLY A 445 -9.35 3.45 18.69
N LEU A 446 -8.24 4.14 18.96
CA LEU A 446 -7.23 4.48 17.97
C LEU A 446 -5.90 3.85 18.38
N THR A 447 -5.40 2.91 17.57
CA THR A 447 -4.08 2.30 17.78
C THR A 447 -3.03 3.03 16.95
N LEU A 448 -1.93 3.39 17.60
CA LEU A 448 -0.72 3.92 16.98
C LEU A 448 0.35 2.82 16.95
N SER A 449 0.84 2.49 15.78
CA SER A 449 1.90 1.51 15.56
C SER A 449 3.12 2.20 14.96
N ALA A 450 4.26 2.21 15.66
CA ALA A 450 5.54 2.63 15.09
C ALA A 450 6.29 1.39 14.58
N LEU A 451 6.40 1.27 13.27
CA LEU A 451 7.32 0.34 12.63
C LEU A 451 8.71 0.96 12.58
N HIS A 452 9.74 0.22 12.96
CA HIS A 452 11.07 0.77 13.08
C HIS A 452 12.18 -0.21 12.69
N ASP A 453 13.27 0.31 12.15
CA ASP A 453 14.51 -0.45 11.92
C ASP A 453 15.19 -0.72 13.28
N ARG A 454 15.17 -1.98 13.71
CA ARG A 454 15.74 -2.42 14.98
C ARG A 454 17.26 -2.18 15.08
N ALA A 455 17.96 -2.10 13.95
CA ALA A 455 19.37 -1.76 13.95
C ALA A 455 19.63 -0.29 14.31
N ARG A 456 18.62 0.57 14.22
CA ARG A 456 18.73 2.02 14.44
C ARG A 456 18.01 2.52 15.68
N ILE A 457 16.88 1.94 16.03
CA ILE A 457 16.06 2.38 17.16
C ILE A 457 15.70 1.18 18.03
N SER A 458 15.97 1.28 19.34
CA SER A 458 15.65 0.23 20.29
C SER A 458 14.14 0.11 20.49
N ALA A 459 13.66 -1.08 20.87
CA ALA A 459 12.25 -1.28 21.22
C ALA A 459 11.78 -0.35 22.35
N ALA A 460 12.67 0.02 23.27
CA ALA A 460 12.36 0.97 24.37
C ALA A 460 12.18 2.40 23.84
N ASP A 461 13.03 2.84 22.91
CA ASP A 461 12.92 4.17 22.30
C ASP A 461 11.73 4.26 21.35
N ALA A 462 11.42 3.21 20.60
CA ALA A 462 10.22 3.14 19.78
C ALA A 462 8.94 3.24 20.62
N ARG A 463 8.86 2.53 21.77
CA ARG A 463 7.74 2.67 22.72
C ARG A 463 7.65 4.07 23.29
N ARG A 464 8.78 4.70 23.62
CA ARG A 464 8.81 6.10 24.11
C ARG A 464 8.27 7.06 23.06
N LEU A 465 8.66 6.87 21.79
CA LEU A 465 8.17 7.67 20.67
C LEU A 465 6.65 7.61 20.54
N VAL A 466 6.09 6.39 20.49
CA VAL A 466 4.63 6.21 20.41
C VAL A 466 3.93 6.76 21.64
N GLY A 467 4.53 6.59 22.84
CA GLY A 467 4.02 7.18 24.07
C GLY A 467 3.96 8.71 24.03
N HIS A 468 4.95 9.37 23.42
CA HIS A 468 4.90 10.82 23.18
C HIS A 468 3.75 11.22 22.24
N CYS A 469 3.53 10.44 21.16
CA CYS A 469 2.40 10.68 20.26
C CYS A 469 1.06 10.61 21.01
N VAL A 470 0.84 9.55 21.80
CA VAL A 470 -0.40 9.38 22.60
C VAL A 470 -0.59 10.55 23.57
N ARG A 471 0.46 10.93 24.30
CA ARG A 471 0.38 12.07 25.26
C ARG A 471 -0.05 13.35 24.58
N LEU A 472 0.56 13.68 23.43
CA LEU A 472 0.19 14.87 22.68
C LEU A 472 -1.24 14.76 22.16
N LEU A 473 -1.62 13.67 21.48
CA LEU A 473 -2.98 13.49 20.94
C LEU A 473 -4.05 13.58 22.04
N THR A 474 -3.81 13.01 23.21
CA THR A 474 -4.73 13.09 24.36
C THR A 474 -4.82 14.51 24.92
N ALA A 475 -3.79 15.34 24.75
CA ALA A 475 -3.79 16.73 25.22
C ALA A 475 -4.49 17.69 24.23
N LEU A 476 -4.51 17.39 22.92
CA LEU A 476 -5.07 18.28 21.89
C LEU A 476 -6.52 18.74 22.17
N PRO A 477 -7.45 17.89 22.64
CA PRO A 477 -8.81 18.33 22.93
C PRO A 477 -8.94 19.39 24.04
N ARG A 478 -7.86 19.68 24.77
CA ARG A 478 -7.83 20.73 25.79
C ARG A 478 -7.30 22.08 25.26
N THR A 479 -6.86 22.10 24.00
CA THR A 479 -6.35 23.33 23.37
C THR A 479 -7.50 24.20 22.88
N ASP A 480 -7.26 25.50 22.93
CA ASP A 480 -8.17 26.53 22.43
C ASP A 480 -7.51 27.36 21.32
N GLU A 481 -8.22 28.39 20.85
CA GLU A 481 -7.73 29.30 19.80
C GLU A 481 -6.48 30.10 20.21
N ARG A 482 -6.19 30.21 21.52
CA ARG A 482 -5.06 30.99 22.03
C ARG A 482 -3.84 30.12 22.28
N THR A 483 -4.03 28.82 22.45
CA THR A 483 -2.95 27.87 22.74
C THR A 483 -1.85 27.93 21.70
N THR A 484 -0.61 28.11 22.15
CA THR A 484 0.60 28.16 21.33
C THR A 484 1.20 26.77 21.10
N VAL A 485 2.02 26.65 20.08
CA VAL A 485 2.81 25.42 19.83
C VAL A 485 3.72 25.10 21.02
N ALA A 486 4.32 26.11 21.67
CA ALA A 486 5.16 25.92 22.84
C ALA A 486 4.39 25.29 24.01
N GLU A 487 3.15 25.73 24.25
CA GLU A 487 2.30 25.18 25.31
C GLU A 487 1.91 23.72 25.03
N VAL A 488 1.65 23.36 23.77
CA VAL A 488 1.41 21.95 23.41
C VAL A 488 2.68 21.12 23.60
N LEU A 489 3.85 21.63 23.20
CA LEU A 489 5.13 20.95 23.43
C LEU A 489 5.46 20.78 24.92
N ALA A 490 5.00 21.70 25.79
CA ALA A 490 5.21 21.64 27.23
C ALA A 490 4.58 20.39 27.87
N VAL A 491 3.61 19.74 27.23
CA VAL A 491 3.06 18.43 27.67
C VAL A 491 4.17 17.36 27.77
N LEU A 492 5.25 17.51 27.00
CA LEU A 492 6.41 16.63 27.01
C LEU A 492 7.58 17.20 27.85
N ALA A 493 7.36 18.23 28.65
CA ALA A 493 8.41 18.78 29.52
C ALA A 493 8.94 17.70 30.48
N GLY A 494 10.26 17.64 30.63
CA GLY A 494 10.90 16.60 31.44
C GLY A 494 10.95 15.19 30.85
N GLN A 495 10.30 14.94 29.72
CA GLN A 495 10.39 13.65 29.04
C GLN A 495 11.67 13.58 28.19
N ALA A 496 12.43 12.49 28.33
CA ALA A 496 13.61 12.27 27.50
C ALA A 496 13.21 12.02 26.04
N LEU A 497 13.97 12.57 25.10
CA LEU A 497 13.83 12.24 23.67
C LEU A 497 14.15 10.75 23.44
N PRO A 498 13.43 10.08 22.52
CA PRO A 498 13.88 8.80 21.97
C PRO A 498 15.25 8.95 21.36
N ARG A 499 16.02 7.88 21.27
CA ARG A 499 17.33 7.86 20.64
C ARG A 499 17.31 7.02 19.37
N ILE A 500 17.99 7.48 18.32
CA ILE A 500 18.12 6.78 17.06
C ILE A 500 19.55 6.87 16.55
N ALA A 501 20.09 5.73 16.10
CA ALA A 501 21.41 5.68 15.49
C ALA A 501 21.43 6.46 14.18
N VAL A 502 22.36 7.38 14.08
CA VAL A 502 22.61 8.14 12.85
C VAL A 502 23.61 7.36 12.02
N ARG A 503 23.17 6.33 11.30
CA ARG A 503 24.03 5.67 10.32
C ARG A 503 24.23 6.60 9.14
N ARG A 504 25.48 6.98 8.88
CA ARG A 504 25.87 7.40 7.54
C ARG A 504 25.77 6.14 6.67
N ARG A 505 24.72 6.02 5.87
CA ARG A 505 24.72 5.01 4.80
C ARG A 505 25.93 5.31 3.91
N PRO A 506 26.67 4.28 3.44
CA PRO A 506 27.57 4.49 2.31
C PRO A 506 26.73 5.14 1.19
N GLU A 507 27.31 6.12 0.50
CA GLU A 507 26.68 6.75 -0.66
C GLU A 507 26.05 5.66 -1.55
N PRO A 508 24.81 5.81 -1.97
CA PRO A 508 24.23 4.85 -2.88
C PRO A 508 25.10 4.85 -4.12
N ALA A 509 25.69 3.69 -4.42
CA ALA A 509 26.30 3.48 -5.73
C ALA A 509 25.32 3.99 -6.80
N ALA A 510 25.85 4.66 -7.82
CA ALA A 510 25.05 5.30 -8.86
C ALA A 510 23.89 4.38 -9.28
N ARG A 511 22.66 4.92 -9.27
CA ARG A 511 21.45 4.12 -9.53
C ARG A 511 21.67 3.28 -10.78
N PRO A 512 21.53 1.95 -10.72
CA PRO A 512 21.66 1.12 -11.90
C PRO A 512 20.61 1.55 -12.92
N ARG A 513 21.02 1.77 -14.16
CA ARG A 513 20.08 1.96 -15.26
C ARG A 513 19.60 0.59 -15.72
N LEU A 514 18.30 0.43 -15.89
CA LEU A 514 17.76 -0.75 -16.56
C LEU A 514 18.11 -0.64 -18.05
N HIS A 515 19.02 -1.47 -18.50
CA HIS A 515 19.31 -1.65 -19.92
C HIS A 515 18.73 -2.99 -20.37
N SER A 516 18.17 -3.02 -21.57
CA SER A 516 17.80 -4.28 -22.20
C SER A 516 19.07 -5.03 -22.59
N ILE A 517 19.29 -6.18 -22.01
CA ILE A 517 20.36 -7.09 -22.40
C ILE A 517 19.68 -8.41 -22.80
N GLY A 518 19.56 -8.63 -24.10
CA GLY A 518 19.28 -9.92 -24.73
C GLY A 518 18.49 -10.94 -23.91
N GLY A 519 17.22 -10.66 -23.58
CA GLY A 519 16.31 -11.59 -22.92
C GLY A 519 16.63 -11.96 -21.44
N ARG A 520 17.67 -11.38 -20.82
CA ARG A 520 17.98 -11.56 -19.39
C ARG A 520 18.22 -10.20 -18.75
N ALA A 521 17.42 -9.85 -17.74
CA ALA A 521 17.72 -8.68 -16.91
C ALA A 521 18.98 -8.99 -16.10
N ALA A 522 20.09 -8.33 -16.42
CA ALA A 522 21.29 -8.32 -15.60
C ALA A 522 21.43 -6.95 -14.95
N VAL A 523 21.60 -6.93 -13.66
CA VAL A 523 22.05 -5.76 -12.91
C VAL A 523 23.57 -5.87 -12.84
N GLU A 524 24.28 -5.06 -13.61
CA GLU A 524 25.73 -4.98 -13.44
C GLU A 524 26.06 -4.21 -12.15
N PRO A 525 26.92 -4.74 -11.27
CA PRO A 525 27.47 -3.97 -10.18
C PRO A 525 28.38 -2.89 -10.75
N VAL A 526 28.13 -1.64 -10.41
CA VAL A 526 29.05 -0.54 -10.72
C VAL A 526 30.32 -0.77 -9.90
N THR A 527 31.38 -1.29 -10.53
CA THR A 527 32.71 -1.31 -9.94
C THR A 527 33.23 0.12 -9.87
N SER A 528 33.40 0.64 -8.66
CA SER A 528 34.13 1.85 -8.40
C SER A 528 35.58 1.64 -8.87
N ARG A 529 36.00 2.30 -9.93
CA ARG A 529 37.45 2.50 -10.19
C ARG A 529 37.94 3.58 -9.22
N SER A 530 38.95 3.20 -8.47
CA SER A 530 39.79 4.03 -7.62
C SER A 530 40.33 5.27 -8.33
#